data_a0887318b25d5747e84ad866c30f13bf
#
_entry.id   a0887318b25d5747e84ad866c30f13bf
#
_cell.length_a   1.000
_cell.length_b   1.000
_cell.length_c   1.000
_cell.angle_alpha   90.00
_cell.angle_beta   90.00
_cell.angle_gamma   90.00
#
_symmetry.space_group_name_H-M   'P 1'
#
loop_
_entity.id
_entity.type
_entity.pdbx_description
1 polymer ?
#
loop_
_entity_poly.entity_id
_entity_poly.type
_entity_poly.pdbx_seq_one_letter_code
_entity_poly.pdbx_strand_id
1 'polypeptide(L)'
;MKRIIPILLALILLTSCGGGEKAASYRQISQEEAKEMMDTQEVIILDVREQDEYDSGHIPGAVLLPVGSIDEDTAAEAIPEKDSTVLVYCRSGNRSKTASSTLAELGYTEIYEFGGIKTWPYETEP
;
A
#
# COMPACT_ATOMS: atom_id res chain seq x y z
N MET A 1 51.97 40.02 14.91
CA MET A 1 51.65 39.29 13.71
C MET A 1 50.36 38.55 13.87
N LYS A 2 49.39 39.03 13.20
CA LYS A 2 48.07 38.42 13.31
C LYS A 2 47.85 37.49 12.17
N ARG A 3 47.55 36.31 12.50
CA ARG A 3 47.18 35.33 11.49
C ARG A 3 45.68 35.24 11.41
N ILE A 4 45.16 35.59 10.30
CA ILE A 4 43.77 35.42 10.00
C ILE A 4 43.66 34.03 9.41
N ILE A 5 43.04 33.17 10.16
CA ILE A 5 42.67 31.87 9.64
C ILE A 5 41.37 32.08 8.91
N PRO A 6 41.32 31.87 7.62
CA PRO A 6 40.04 31.88 6.93
C PRO A 6 39.25 30.71 7.46
N ILE A 7 38.19 30.99 8.13
CA ILE A 7 37.20 30.02 8.46
C ILE A 7 36.61 29.60 7.10
N LEU A 8 37.06 28.49 6.66
CA LEU A 8 36.44 27.88 5.52
C LEU A 8 35.04 27.43 5.98
N LEU A 9 34.11 28.29 5.74
CA LEU A 9 32.72 27.94 5.92
C LEU A 9 32.43 26.90 4.87
N ALA A 10 32.55 25.68 5.27
CA ALA A 10 32.06 24.58 4.46
C ALA A 10 30.55 24.75 4.38
N LEU A 11 30.12 25.39 3.34
CA LEU A 11 28.74 25.43 2.99
C LEU A 11 28.36 24.02 2.59
N ILE A 12 27.91 23.26 3.54
CA ILE A 12 27.28 21.99 3.23
C ILE A 12 25.98 22.36 2.57
N LEU A 13 26.03 22.38 1.27
CA LEU A 13 24.82 22.35 0.49
C LEU A 13 24.20 21.00 0.72
N LEU A 14 23.38 20.96 1.72
CA LEU A 14 22.37 19.93 1.81
C LEU A 14 21.44 20.18 0.64
N THR A 15 21.82 19.69 -0.51
CA THR A 15 20.83 19.45 -1.52
C THR A 15 19.98 18.32 -0.99
N SER A 16 19.00 18.68 -0.24
CA SER A 16 17.94 17.75 0.01
C SER A 16 17.33 17.45 -1.37
N CYS A 17 17.64 16.31 -1.87
CA CYS A 17 16.90 15.76 -2.99
C CYS A 17 15.49 15.40 -2.57
N GLY A 18 15.00 16.05 -1.56
CA GLY A 18 13.66 15.86 -1.07
C GLY A 18 12.60 16.36 -2.02
N GLY A 19 12.99 17.02 -3.07
CA GLY A 19 12.09 17.32 -4.17
C GLY A 19 11.83 16.14 -5.05
N GLY A 20 12.34 15.00 -4.70
CA GLY A 20 11.95 13.81 -5.35
C GLY A 20 10.45 13.63 -5.15
N GLU A 21 9.68 14.15 -6.06
CA GLU A 21 8.39 13.61 -6.33
C GLU A 21 8.61 12.14 -6.59
N LYS A 22 8.71 11.41 -5.51
CA LYS A 22 8.52 9.99 -5.61
C LYS A 22 7.12 9.84 -6.11
N ALA A 23 6.98 9.36 -7.32
CA ALA A 23 5.73 8.86 -7.79
C ALA A 23 5.15 8.02 -6.68
N ALA A 24 3.91 8.26 -6.32
CA ALA A 24 3.20 7.47 -5.36
C ALA A 24 3.38 6.00 -5.73
N SER A 25 3.85 5.21 -4.80
CA SER A 25 4.22 3.83 -5.07
C SER A 25 3.67 2.89 -3.99
N TYR A 26 3.44 1.68 -4.38
CA TYR A 26 3.10 0.58 -3.48
C TYR A 26 4.21 -0.46 -3.53
N ARG A 27 4.19 -1.39 -2.58
CA ARG A 27 5.14 -2.49 -2.54
C ARG A 27 4.44 -3.79 -2.91
N GLN A 28 5.17 -4.66 -3.59
CA GLN A 28 4.71 -6.01 -3.86
C GLN A 28 5.35 -6.95 -2.86
N ILE A 29 4.54 -7.79 -2.24
CA ILE A 29 5.01 -8.81 -1.30
C ILE A 29 4.49 -10.18 -1.70
N SER A 30 5.09 -11.23 -1.16
CA SER A 30 4.62 -12.59 -1.36
C SER A 30 3.35 -12.85 -0.55
N GLN A 31 2.61 -13.88 -0.92
CA GLN A 31 1.43 -14.30 -0.17
C GLN A 31 1.82 -14.81 1.22
N GLU A 32 2.98 -15.42 1.34
CA GLU A 32 3.53 -15.85 2.62
C GLU A 32 3.80 -14.66 3.55
N GLU A 33 4.44 -13.61 3.01
CA GLU A 33 4.67 -12.37 3.76
C GLU A 33 3.35 -11.71 4.17
N ALA A 34 2.38 -11.67 3.25
CA ALA A 34 1.07 -11.11 3.54
C ALA A 34 0.39 -11.88 4.69
N LYS A 35 0.44 -13.20 4.67
CA LYS A 35 -0.13 -14.04 5.72
C LYS A 35 0.55 -13.77 7.06
N GLU A 36 1.86 -13.65 7.07
CA GLU A 36 2.62 -13.32 8.27
C GLU A 36 2.20 -11.97 8.84
N MET A 37 2.05 -10.96 7.99
CA MET A 37 1.59 -9.64 8.41
C MET A 37 0.17 -9.70 8.99
N MET A 38 -0.73 -10.48 8.37
CA MET A 38 -2.08 -10.69 8.88
C MET A 38 -2.08 -11.31 10.28
N ASP A 39 -1.16 -12.22 10.54
CA ASP A 39 -1.09 -12.96 11.80
C ASP A 39 -0.40 -12.19 12.93
N THR A 40 0.44 -11.22 12.60
CA THR A 40 1.31 -10.56 13.58
C THR A 40 1.10 -9.05 13.71
N GLN A 41 0.34 -8.43 12.84
CA GLN A 41 0.15 -6.97 12.81
C GLN A 41 -1.32 -6.62 12.65
N GLU A 42 -1.67 -5.39 13.02
CA GLU A 42 -2.93 -4.80 12.62
C GLU A 42 -2.83 -4.37 11.16
N VAL A 43 -3.63 -4.97 10.32
CA VAL A 43 -3.66 -4.66 8.89
C VAL A 43 -5.10 -4.56 8.40
N ILE A 44 -5.30 -3.81 7.35
CA ILE A 44 -6.54 -3.80 6.61
C ILE A 44 -6.32 -4.67 5.37
N ILE A 45 -7.13 -5.69 5.21
CA ILE A 45 -7.09 -6.56 4.03
C ILE A 45 -8.13 -6.05 3.06
N LEU A 46 -7.72 -5.68 1.86
CA LEU A 46 -8.59 -5.07 0.88
C LEU A 46 -8.77 -5.98 -0.33
N ASP A 47 -10.00 -6.39 -0.55
CA ASP A 47 -10.41 -7.16 -1.73
C ASP A 47 -10.94 -6.18 -2.78
N VAL A 48 -10.26 -6.07 -3.91
CA VAL A 48 -10.62 -5.10 -4.96
C VAL A 48 -11.34 -5.74 -6.15
N ARG A 49 -11.88 -6.95 -5.91
CA ARG A 49 -12.73 -7.65 -6.88
C ARG A 49 -14.15 -7.10 -6.84
N GLU A 50 -15.05 -7.72 -7.58
CA GLU A 50 -16.46 -7.35 -7.57
C GLU A 50 -17.22 -8.06 -6.44
N GLN A 51 -18.42 -7.57 -6.14
CA GLN A 51 -19.25 -8.08 -5.05
C GLN A 51 -19.55 -9.57 -5.18
N ASP A 52 -19.87 -10.04 -6.37
CA ASP A 52 -20.19 -11.46 -6.61
C ASP A 52 -18.99 -12.37 -6.39
N GLU A 53 -17.79 -11.89 -6.73
CA GLU A 53 -16.55 -12.62 -6.45
C GLU A 53 -16.29 -12.69 -4.95
N TYR A 54 -16.45 -11.57 -4.26
CA TYR A 54 -16.31 -11.50 -2.80
C TYR A 54 -17.28 -12.46 -2.10
N ASP A 55 -18.52 -12.46 -2.52
CA ASP A 55 -19.56 -13.30 -1.92
C ASP A 55 -19.31 -14.81 -2.14
N SER A 56 -18.60 -15.18 -3.20
CA SER A 56 -18.27 -16.57 -3.47
C SER A 56 -17.07 -17.10 -2.69
N GLY A 57 -16.39 -16.22 -1.97
CA GLY A 57 -15.24 -16.57 -1.13
C GLY A 57 -14.22 -15.44 -1.13
N HIS A 58 -13.73 -15.09 0.06
CA HIS A 58 -12.73 -14.05 0.25
C HIS A 58 -11.80 -14.41 1.40
N ILE A 59 -10.70 -13.72 1.50
CA ILE A 59 -9.75 -13.91 2.60
C ILE A 59 -10.43 -13.43 3.89
N PRO A 60 -10.35 -14.19 4.98
CA PRO A 60 -11.03 -13.83 6.24
C PRO A 60 -10.68 -12.41 6.68
N GLY A 61 -11.72 -11.63 7.00
CA GLY A 61 -11.55 -10.26 7.45
C GLY A 61 -11.36 -9.23 6.33
N ALA A 62 -11.36 -9.64 5.07
CA ALA A 62 -11.18 -8.71 3.95
C ALA A 62 -12.38 -7.76 3.82
N VAL A 63 -12.06 -6.51 3.53
CA VAL A 63 -13.03 -5.45 3.22
C VAL A 63 -13.11 -5.32 1.70
N LEU A 64 -14.31 -5.30 1.17
CA LEU A 64 -14.53 -5.15 -0.27
C LEU A 64 -14.47 -3.68 -0.69
N LEU A 65 -13.62 -3.39 -1.66
CA LEU A 65 -13.58 -2.10 -2.34
C LEU A 65 -13.21 -2.33 -3.81
N PRO A 66 -14.19 -2.52 -4.69
CA PRO A 66 -13.91 -2.82 -6.10
C PRO A 66 -13.02 -1.77 -6.75
N VAL A 67 -12.08 -2.22 -7.57
CA VAL A 67 -11.07 -1.35 -8.19
C VAL A 67 -11.70 -0.17 -8.95
N GLY A 68 -12.82 -0.38 -9.62
CA GLY A 68 -13.53 0.67 -10.36
C GLY A 68 -14.28 1.66 -9.49
N SER A 69 -14.38 1.40 -8.19
CA SER A 69 -15.11 2.24 -7.24
C SER A 69 -14.17 3.03 -6.31
N ILE A 70 -12.88 2.92 -6.50
CA ILE A 70 -11.90 3.59 -5.63
C ILE A 70 -11.84 5.08 -5.96
N ASP A 71 -12.22 5.89 -4.99
CA ASP A 71 -12.02 7.33 -5.01
C ASP A 71 -11.66 7.79 -3.59
N GLU A 72 -11.50 9.08 -3.39
CA GLU A 72 -11.11 9.62 -2.11
C GLU A 72 -12.09 9.25 -0.99
N ASP A 73 -13.40 9.31 -1.29
CA ASP A 73 -14.45 9.03 -0.31
C ASP A 73 -14.57 7.55 0.02
N THR A 74 -14.60 6.68 -0.97
CA THR A 74 -14.70 5.23 -0.76
C THR A 74 -13.46 4.67 -0.09
N ALA A 75 -12.30 5.18 -0.47
CA ALA A 75 -11.05 4.80 0.17
C ALA A 75 -11.03 5.22 1.64
N ALA A 76 -11.49 6.43 1.96
CA ALA A 76 -11.57 6.92 3.34
C ALA A 76 -12.51 6.10 4.22
N GLU A 77 -13.60 5.58 3.65
CA GLU A 77 -14.50 4.68 4.37
C GLU A 77 -13.84 3.34 4.69
N ALA A 78 -13.16 2.75 3.72
CA ALA A 78 -12.49 1.46 3.88
C ALA A 78 -11.21 1.57 4.70
N ILE A 79 -10.48 2.67 4.51
CA ILE A 79 -9.17 2.93 5.13
C ILE A 79 -9.17 4.34 5.69
N PRO A 80 -9.65 4.54 6.94
CA PRO A 80 -9.75 5.88 7.52
C PRO A 80 -8.42 6.61 7.70
N GLU A 81 -7.34 5.86 7.96
CA GLU A 81 -6.03 6.44 8.24
C GLU A 81 -5.08 6.23 7.07
N LYS A 82 -4.45 7.31 6.62
CA LYS A 82 -3.53 7.28 5.48
C LYS A 82 -2.25 6.47 5.72
N ASP A 83 -1.89 6.26 6.97
CA ASP A 83 -0.72 5.49 7.38
C ASP A 83 -1.04 4.06 7.83
N SER A 84 -2.28 3.62 7.69
CA SER A 84 -2.64 2.24 7.95
C SER A 84 -1.94 1.30 7.00
N THR A 85 -1.54 0.14 7.51
CA THR A 85 -0.99 -0.93 6.68
C THR A 85 -2.13 -1.62 5.94
N VAL A 86 -2.09 -1.58 4.63
CA VAL A 86 -3.14 -2.12 3.77
C VAL A 86 -2.56 -3.20 2.87
N LEU A 87 -3.17 -4.37 2.92
CA LEU A 87 -2.82 -5.51 2.07
C LEU A 87 -3.88 -5.64 0.99
N VAL A 88 -3.48 -5.57 -0.27
CA VAL A 88 -4.40 -5.49 -1.40
C VAL A 88 -4.29 -6.73 -2.28
N TYR A 89 -5.41 -7.33 -2.61
CA TYR A 89 -5.45 -8.47 -3.52
C TYR A 89 -6.67 -8.40 -4.45
N CYS A 90 -6.59 -9.16 -5.54
CA CYS A 90 -7.72 -9.40 -6.42
C CYS A 90 -7.83 -10.89 -6.76
N ARG A 91 -8.18 -11.25 -7.98
CA ARG A 91 -8.24 -12.65 -8.40
C ARG A 91 -6.87 -13.17 -8.83
N SER A 92 -6.21 -12.45 -9.74
CA SER A 92 -4.96 -12.87 -10.38
C SER A 92 -3.81 -11.87 -10.25
N GLY A 93 -4.05 -10.70 -9.66
CA GLY A 93 -3.02 -9.68 -9.43
C GLY A 93 -3.05 -8.45 -10.33
N ASN A 94 -3.89 -8.41 -11.36
CA ASN A 94 -3.94 -7.26 -12.27
C ASN A 94 -4.70 -6.07 -11.68
N ARG A 95 -5.92 -6.31 -11.21
CA ARG A 95 -6.75 -5.26 -10.58
C ARG A 95 -6.11 -4.75 -9.30
N SER A 96 -5.46 -5.62 -8.54
CA SER A 96 -4.80 -5.25 -7.28
C SER A 96 -3.63 -4.30 -7.49
N LYS A 97 -2.91 -4.43 -8.58
CA LYS A 97 -1.83 -3.49 -8.93
C LYS A 97 -2.39 -2.12 -9.26
N THR A 98 -3.44 -2.07 -10.08
CA THR A 98 -4.13 -0.81 -10.41
C THR A 98 -4.70 -0.16 -9.15
N ALA A 99 -5.38 -0.93 -8.31
CA ALA A 99 -5.96 -0.43 -7.07
C ALA A 99 -4.87 0.10 -6.12
N SER A 100 -3.78 -0.62 -5.98
CA SER A 100 -2.66 -0.22 -5.13
C SER A 100 -2.03 1.09 -5.59
N SER A 101 -1.85 1.25 -6.89
CA SER A 101 -1.35 2.48 -7.48
C SER A 101 -2.30 3.66 -7.21
N THR A 102 -3.59 3.44 -7.40
CA THR A 102 -4.61 4.46 -7.13
C THR A 102 -4.60 4.88 -5.66
N LEU A 103 -4.54 3.92 -4.75
CA LEU A 103 -4.49 4.22 -3.31
C LEU A 103 -3.23 5.00 -2.94
N ALA A 104 -2.09 4.64 -3.50
CA ALA A 104 -0.85 5.36 -3.28
C ALA A 104 -0.96 6.81 -3.76
N GLU A 105 -1.57 7.03 -4.92
CA GLU A 105 -1.82 8.38 -5.46
C GLU A 105 -2.75 9.19 -4.57
N LEU A 106 -3.68 8.54 -3.88
CA LEU A 106 -4.58 9.18 -2.92
C LEU A 106 -3.90 9.53 -1.60
N GLY A 107 -2.63 9.17 -1.42
CA GLY A 107 -1.84 9.52 -0.25
C GLY A 107 -1.69 8.43 0.81
N TYR A 108 -2.15 7.21 0.53
CA TYR A 108 -1.91 6.08 1.42
C TYR A 108 -0.46 5.64 1.31
N THR A 109 0.24 5.56 2.44
CA THR A 109 1.70 5.40 2.48
C THR A 109 2.17 3.98 2.69
N GLU A 110 1.30 3.08 3.15
CA GLU A 110 1.65 1.71 3.50
C GLU A 110 0.76 0.71 2.75
N ILE A 111 0.92 0.69 1.43
CA ILE A 111 0.16 -0.18 0.54
C ILE A 111 1.03 -1.35 0.09
N TYR A 112 0.55 -2.56 0.31
CA TYR A 112 1.23 -3.81 -0.05
C TYR A 112 0.30 -4.66 -0.92
N GLU A 113 0.73 -4.97 -2.12
CA GLU A 113 -0.02 -5.78 -3.07
C GLU A 113 0.53 -7.21 -3.06
N PHE A 114 -0.33 -8.22 -2.97
CA PHE A 114 0.13 -9.59 -2.84
C PHE A 114 -0.51 -10.58 -3.82
N GLY A 115 -0.98 -10.11 -4.95
CA GLY A 115 -1.45 -10.98 -6.04
C GLY A 115 -2.93 -11.28 -5.96
N GLY A 116 -3.29 -12.54 -6.02
CA GLY A 116 -4.68 -12.90 -6.13
C GLY A 116 -5.08 -14.15 -5.37
N ILE A 117 -6.36 -14.24 -5.10
CA ILE A 117 -6.96 -15.36 -4.36
C ILE A 117 -6.80 -16.69 -5.12
N LYS A 118 -6.65 -16.63 -6.44
CA LYS A 118 -6.48 -17.81 -7.27
C LYS A 118 -5.30 -18.70 -6.84
N THR A 119 -4.24 -18.06 -6.32
CA THR A 119 -3.04 -18.75 -5.85
C THR A 119 -2.88 -18.70 -4.32
N TRP A 120 -3.90 -18.20 -3.62
CA TRP A 120 -3.87 -18.08 -2.17
C TRP A 120 -3.94 -19.47 -1.53
N PRO A 121 -2.90 -19.91 -0.80
CA PRO A 121 -2.85 -21.27 -0.26
C PRO A 121 -3.46 -21.42 1.14
N TYR A 122 -4.02 -20.35 1.67
CA TYR A 122 -4.56 -20.33 3.02
C TYR A 122 -6.09 -20.30 3.00
N GLU A 123 -6.72 -20.14 4.17
CA GLU A 123 -8.18 -20.18 4.27
C GLU A 123 -8.87 -19.01 3.58
N THR A 124 -10.09 -19.29 3.17
CA THR A 124 -11.06 -18.31 2.68
C THR A 124 -12.39 -18.55 3.39
N GLU A 125 -13.25 -17.55 3.38
CA GLU A 125 -14.61 -17.65 3.91
C GLU A 125 -15.61 -17.03 2.93
N PRO A 126 -16.89 -17.49 2.95
CA PRO A 126 -17.92 -16.86 2.10
C PRO A 126 -18.36 -15.49 2.61
#